data_5f52f09b5f518249b1fd1de62a5759a9
#
_entry.id   5f52f09b5f518249b1fd1de62a5759a9
#
_cell.length_a   1.000
_cell.length_b   1.000
_cell.length_c   1.000
_cell.angle_alpha   90.00
_cell.angle_beta   90.00
_cell.angle_gamma   90.00
#
_symmetry.space_group_name_H-M   'P 1'
#
loop_
_entity.id
_entity.type
_entity.pdbx_description
1 polymer ?
#
loop_
_entity_poly.entity_id
_entity_poly.type
_entity_poly.pdbx_seq_one_letter_code
_entity_poly.pdbx_strand_id
1 'polypeptide(L)'
;MKKILSIFIFLGFLNAETLIHTSIYIDGVSDFAKKNASIVVGDDGKIKQIANGYISPDGYDYYDLRDYTVLPGLMDMHVHLGGEYQSKAERPTKVENEMEAIMAVKDAYTTLMGGFTTVRQVGDAGMTAISLRDAINIGYAKGPRIFTSGKSLATTGGHADHTNGKAQGDYVYPEPESGVVNGPYEVYAAVRQRYKDGADGIKITVTGGVLSLAKSGDNPQFTQDEVDAVVTAAKDYGFWVAVHAHGAEGMKRAIKAGVDSIEHGTYMDDEAMELMIANGTYYVPTISAGEFVAEKSEIDNFFPEVVRPKAAAVGPQIGSTFGKAYKKGVKIAFGTDAGVQPHGTNWKEFVYMKQYGMPEMTALKAATMETAKLLGISDKLGSLEVGKIADIVAVKGNPLDDISVMKDVMFVMKEGKVYKN
;
A
#
# COMPACT_ATOMS: atom_id res chain seq x y z
N MET A 1 -27.33 -14.45 59.97
CA MET A 1 -26.40 -14.36 58.86
C MET A 1 -27.05 -13.48 57.78
N LYS A 2 -26.69 -12.19 57.68
CA LYS A 2 -27.19 -11.29 56.65
C LYS A 2 -26.30 -11.43 55.42
N LYS A 3 -26.87 -11.90 54.28
CA LYS A 3 -26.19 -11.91 52.98
C LYS A 3 -26.16 -10.49 52.43
N ILE A 4 -24.99 -9.88 52.33
CA ILE A 4 -24.75 -8.62 51.64
C ILE A 4 -24.64 -8.99 50.14
N LEU A 5 -25.63 -8.55 49.37
CA LEU A 5 -25.63 -8.66 47.91
C LEU A 5 -24.85 -7.45 47.35
N SER A 6 -23.59 -7.65 46.98
CA SER A 6 -22.80 -6.62 46.31
C SER A 6 -23.25 -6.52 44.84
N ILE A 7 -23.97 -5.47 44.52
CA ILE A 7 -24.30 -5.10 43.14
C ILE A 7 -23.04 -4.45 42.56
N PHE A 8 -22.32 -5.13 41.70
CA PHE A 8 -21.32 -4.54 40.81
C PHE A 8 -22.04 -3.77 39.72
N ILE A 9 -22.13 -2.44 39.86
CA ILE A 9 -22.52 -1.57 38.79
C ILE A 9 -21.31 -1.49 37.83
N PHE A 10 -21.39 -2.18 36.69
CA PHE A 10 -20.50 -1.96 35.57
C PHE A 10 -20.90 -0.60 34.99
N LEU A 11 -20.21 0.47 35.40
CA LEU A 11 -20.21 1.73 34.66
C LEU A 11 -19.44 1.48 33.36
N GLY A 12 -20.14 1.07 32.31
CA GLY A 12 -19.64 1.17 30.97
C GLY A 12 -19.39 2.67 30.70
N PHE A 13 -18.17 3.06 30.47
CA PHE A 13 -17.86 4.35 29.87
C PHE A 13 -18.51 4.33 28.48
N LEU A 14 -19.67 4.97 28.35
CA LEU A 14 -20.21 5.36 27.04
C LEU A 14 -19.21 6.38 26.50
N ASN A 15 -18.40 5.98 25.53
CA ASN A 15 -17.63 6.94 24.77
C ASN A 15 -18.66 7.85 24.07
N ALA A 16 -18.48 9.16 24.14
CA ALA A 16 -19.33 10.08 23.42
C ALA A 16 -19.12 9.88 21.91
N GLU A 17 -20.20 9.86 21.13
CA GLU A 17 -20.11 9.85 19.66
C GLU A 17 -19.26 11.05 19.21
N THR A 18 -18.47 10.86 18.15
CA THR A 18 -17.65 11.95 17.61
C THR A 18 -18.41 12.75 16.57
N LEU A 19 -18.34 14.08 16.68
CA LEU A 19 -18.88 15.01 15.67
C LEU A 19 -17.75 15.78 15.00
N ILE A 20 -17.72 15.75 13.67
CA ILE A 20 -16.80 16.52 12.84
C ILE A 20 -17.58 17.52 12.01
N HIS A 21 -17.23 18.81 12.12
CA HIS A 21 -17.69 19.82 11.17
C HIS A 21 -16.67 20.06 10.08
N THR A 22 -17.11 20.16 8.83
CA THR A 22 -16.26 20.46 7.68
C THR A 22 -16.93 21.40 6.70
N SER A 23 -16.19 22.38 6.17
CA SER A 23 -16.68 23.27 5.10
C SER A 23 -16.53 22.63 3.72
N ILE A 24 -15.53 21.77 3.52
CA ILE A 24 -15.27 21.08 2.26
C ILE A 24 -14.93 19.62 2.56
N TYR A 25 -15.61 18.69 1.89
CA TYR A 25 -15.22 17.28 1.94
C TYR A 25 -15.33 16.60 0.59
N ILE A 26 -14.43 15.64 0.38
CA ILE A 26 -14.38 14.76 -0.78
C ILE A 26 -14.79 13.38 -0.29
N ASP A 27 -15.92 12.86 -0.77
CA ASP A 27 -16.50 11.62 -0.25
C ASP A 27 -15.87 10.34 -0.81
N GLY A 28 -14.97 10.44 -1.78
CA GLY A 28 -14.35 9.29 -2.46
C GLY A 28 -15.19 8.69 -3.60
N VAL A 29 -16.42 9.13 -3.79
CA VAL A 29 -17.35 8.61 -4.82
C VAL A 29 -17.69 9.67 -5.86
N SER A 30 -18.11 10.86 -5.41
CA SER A 30 -18.55 11.97 -6.27
C SER A 30 -17.39 12.53 -7.10
N ASP A 31 -17.69 13.13 -8.26
CA ASP A 31 -16.71 13.82 -9.10
C ASP A 31 -16.46 15.27 -8.69
N PHE A 32 -17.04 15.70 -7.58
CA PHE A 32 -16.91 17.05 -7.04
C PHE A 32 -16.84 17.03 -5.51
N ALA A 33 -16.22 18.07 -4.95
CA ALA A 33 -16.22 18.27 -3.50
C ALA A 33 -17.60 18.74 -3.00
N LYS A 34 -18.02 18.22 -1.87
CA LYS A 34 -19.24 18.61 -1.14
C LYS A 34 -18.90 19.67 -0.11
N LYS A 35 -19.92 20.42 0.35
CA LYS A 35 -19.72 21.56 1.26
C LYS A 35 -20.63 21.49 2.48
N ASN A 36 -20.12 22.07 3.58
CA ASN A 36 -20.85 22.32 4.82
C ASN A 36 -21.58 21.09 5.35
N ALA A 37 -20.84 20.21 6.00
CA ALA A 37 -21.39 19.00 6.56
C ALA A 37 -20.99 18.80 8.02
N SER A 38 -21.84 18.05 8.70
CA SER A 38 -21.58 17.42 10.00
C SER A 38 -21.47 15.92 9.80
N ILE A 39 -20.34 15.32 10.16
CA ILE A 39 -20.11 13.87 10.12
C ILE A 39 -20.16 13.36 11.56
N VAL A 40 -21.10 12.47 11.85
CA VAL A 40 -21.22 11.81 13.15
C VAL A 40 -20.64 10.42 13.05
N VAL A 41 -19.71 10.11 13.93
CA VAL A 41 -19.10 8.78 14.08
C VAL A 41 -19.60 8.15 15.37
N GLY A 42 -20.15 6.95 15.27
CA GLY A 42 -20.67 6.19 16.40
C GLY A 42 -19.59 5.51 17.22
N ASP A 43 -19.94 5.04 18.40
CA ASP A 43 -19.06 4.29 19.32
C ASP A 43 -18.50 2.99 18.71
N ASP A 44 -19.16 2.49 17.66
CA ASP A 44 -18.73 1.32 16.89
C ASP A 44 -17.65 1.65 15.83
N GLY A 45 -17.18 2.91 15.79
CA GLY A 45 -16.17 3.40 14.86
C GLY A 45 -16.66 3.55 13.42
N LYS A 46 -18.00 3.62 13.19
CA LYS A 46 -18.58 3.82 11.87
C LYS A 46 -19.22 5.18 11.71
N ILE A 47 -19.29 5.64 10.47
CA ILE A 47 -20.03 6.84 10.11
C ILE A 47 -21.54 6.55 10.32
N LYS A 48 -22.13 7.22 11.29
CA LYS A 48 -23.54 7.06 11.66
C LYS A 48 -24.44 7.99 10.86
N GLN A 49 -23.94 9.21 10.60
CA GLN A 49 -24.71 10.25 9.90
C GLN A 49 -23.76 11.20 9.15
N ILE A 50 -24.20 11.68 8.01
CA ILE A 50 -23.63 12.84 7.33
C ILE A 50 -24.79 13.81 7.08
N ALA A 51 -24.84 14.90 7.85
CA ALA A 51 -25.88 15.94 7.75
C ALA A 51 -25.36 17.13 6.97
N ASN A 52 -26.23 17.75 6.16
CA ASN A 52 -25.95 19.04 5.55
C ASN A 52 -26.04 20.16 6.60
N GLY A 53 -25.05 21.06 6.58
CA GLY A 53 -24.94 22.13 7.58
C GLY A 53 -24.32 21.66 8.90
N TYR A 54 -24.37 22.50 9.91
CA TYR A 54 -23.70 22.28 11.19
C TYR A 54 -24.72 22.01 12.28
N ILE A 55 -24.75 20.79 12.84
CA ILE A 55 -25.58 20.43 13.98
C ILE A 55 -24.92 20.89 15.29
N SER A 56 -25.69 21.00 16.41
CA SER A 56 -25.11 21.36 17.71
C SER A 56 -24.06 20.36 18.15
N PRO A 57 -22.89 20.80 18.66
CA PRO A 57 -21.85 19.93 19.17
C PRO A 57 -22.13 19.40 20.60
N ASP A 58 -23.25 19.82 21.23
CA ASP A 58 -23.56 19.42 22.58
C ASP A 58 -23.71 17.90 22.74
N GLY A 59 -22.94 17.32 23.63
CA GLY A 59 -22.97 15.88 23.89
C GLY A 59 -22.06 15.01 23.01
N TYR A 60 -21.24 15.61 22.15
CA TYR A 60 -20.28 14.93 21.29
C TYR A 60 -18.83 15.23 21.66
N ASP A 61 -17.94 14.29 21.33
CA ASP A 61 -16.51 14.60 21.17
C ASP A 61 -16.36 15.38 19.86
N TYR A 62 -16.11 16.70 19.95
CA TYR A 62 -16.23 17.60 18.83
C TYR A 62 -14.91 18.00 18.21
N TYR A 63 -14.83 17.92 16.87
CA TYR A 63 -13.71 18.39 16.05
C TYR A 63 -14.17 19.40 15.00
N ASP A 64 -13.61 20.61 15.07
CA ASP A 64 -13.86 21.67 14.08
C ASP A 64 -12.82 21.60 12.98
N LEU A 65 -13.18 21.00 11.85
CA LEU A 65 -12.32 20.87 10.67
C LEU A 65 -12.77 21.77 9.52
N ARG A 66 -13.47 22.89 9.81
CA ARG A 66 -13.99 23.81 8.78
C ARG A 66 -12.90 24.53 8.00
N ASP A 67 -11.69 24.67 8.55
CA ASP A 67 -10.53 25.27 7.88
C ASP A 67 -9.72 24.26 7.04
N TYR A 68 -10.20 23.01 6.96
CA TYR A 68 -9.52 21.90 6.28
C TYR A 68 -10.45 21.24 5.25
N THR A 69 -9.84 20.52 4.28
CA THR A 69 -10.57 19.60 3.41
C THR A 69 -10.55 18.20 4.00
N VAL A 70 -11.73 17.64 4.24
CA VAL A 70 -11.91 16.29 4.79
C VAL A 70 -12.04 15.26 3.67
N LEU A 71 -11.37 14.12 3.82
CA LEU A 71 -11.33 13.01 2.86
C LEU A 71 -11.48 11.66 3.60
N PRO A 72 -11.82 10.57 2.90
CA PRO A 72 -11.64 9.23 3.44
C PRO A 72 -10.16 8.98 3.78
N GLY A 73 -9.91 8.09 4.73
CA GLY A 73 -8.55 7.62 5.00
C GLY A 73 -7.89 7.10 3.73
N LEU A 74 -6.64 7.53 3.50
CA LEU A 74 -5.87 7.18 2.31
C LEU A 74 -5.38 5.74 2.39
N MET A 75 -5.18 5.12 1.23
CA MET A 75 -4.69 3.75 1.10
C MET A 75 -3.50 3.69 0.15
N ASP A 76 -2.45 2.97 0.53
CA ASP A 76 -1.25 2.75 -0.27
C ASP A 76 -1.07 1.25 -0.55
N MET A 77 -1.15 0.86 -1.82
CA MET A 77 -1.15 -0.55 -2.23
C MET A 77 0.24 -1.14 -2.43
N HIS A 78 1.29 -0.38 -2.15
CA HIS A 78 2.64 -0.88 -2.26
C HIS A 78 3.57 -0.18 -1.26
N VAL A 79 3.83 -0.85 -0.14
CA VAL A 79 4.79 -0.38 0.87
C VAL A 79 5.68 -1.51 1.35
N HIS A 80 6.83 -1.15 1.94
CA HIS A 80 7.78 -2.03 2.61
C HIS A 80 8.13 -1.45 3.99
N LEU A 81 7.31 -1.77 5.01
CA LEU A 81 7.54 -1.35 6.40
C LEU A 81 8.68 -2.19 7.01
N GLY A 82 9.65 -1.56 7.63
CA GLY A 82 10.77 -2.24 8.27
C GLY A 82 12.14 -1.74 7.83
N GLY A 83 12.17 -0.65 7.08
CA GLY A 83 13.38 0.01 6.66
C GLY A 83 13.21 0.83 5.39
N GLU A 84 14.22 1.63 5.11
CA GLU A 84 14.29 2.48 3.94
C GLU A 84 15.57 2.14 3.17
N TYR A 85 15.54 2.29 1.84
CA TYR A 85 16.74 2.10 1.05
C TYR A 85 17.79 3.18 1.38
N GLN A 86 18.96 2.74 1.79
CA GLN A 86 20.06 3.59 2.18
C GLN A 86 21.24 3.45 1.20
N SER A 87 22.10 4.43 1.15
CA SER A 87 23.34 4.34 0.39
C SER A 87 24.21 3.17 0.88
N LYS A 88 25.10 2.68 0.02
CA LYS A 88 26.04 1.62 0.38
C LYS A 88 26.88 1.97 1.63
N ALA A 89 27.17 3.26 1.84
CA ALA A 89 27.96 3.74 2.98
C ALA A 89 27.14 3.76 4.29
N GLU A 90 25.84 3.96 4.21
CA GLU A 90 24.95 4.10 5.38
C GLU A 90 24.27 2.78 5.74
N ARG A 91 24.17 1.85 4.77
CA ARG A 91 23.48 0.57 4.96
C ARG A 91 24.25 -0.30 5.95
N PRO A 92 23.64 -0.71 7.07
CA PRO A 92 24.22 -1.71 7.96
C PRO A 92 24.57 -2.99 7.17
N THR A 93 25.71 -3.59 7.48
CA THR A 93 26.12 -4.85 6.84
C THR A 93 25.17 -6.00 7.20
N LYS A 94 24.46 -5.87 8.32
CA LYS A 94 23.46 -6.84 8.80
C LYS A 94 22.40 -6.10 9.62
N VAL A 95 21.14 -6.39 9.32
CA VAL A 95 19.98 -5.98 10.13
C VAL A 95 19.32 -7.27 10.64
N GLU A 96 19.21 -7.42 11.94
CA GLU A 96 18.51 -8.55 12.55
C GLU A 96 16.99 -8.35 12.44
N ASN A 97 16.23 -9.43 12.38
CA ASN A 97 14.77 -9.39 12.23
C ASN A 97 14.09 -8.58 13.35
N GLU A 98 14.64 -8.62 14.57
CA GLU A 98 14.14 -7.86 15.71
C GLU A 98 14.29 -6.34 15.50
N MET A 99 15.39 -5.90 14.91
CA MET A 99 15.60 -4.50 14.58
C MET A 99 14.69 -4.05 13.43
N GLU A 100 14.51 -4.89 12.41
CA GLU A 100 13.55 -4.64 11.33
C GLU A 100 12.13 -4.48 11.87
N ALA A 101 11.71 -5.33 12.83
CA ALA A 101 10.39 -5.21 13.47
C ALA A 101 10.23 -3.88 14.24
N ILE A 102 11.28 -3.42 14.94
CA ILE A 102 11.26 -2.11 15.64
C ILE A 102 11.16 -0.96 14.64
N MET A 103 11.93 -1.01 13.54
CA MET A 103 11.86 -0.02 12.47
C MET A 103 10.46 0.00 11.85
N ALA A 104 9.85 -1.15 11.61
CA ALA A 104 8.52 -1.27 11.04
C ALA A 104 7.43 -0.59 11.89
N VAL A 105 7.55 -0.59 13.22
CA VAL A 105 6.64 0.15 14.11
C VAL A 105 6.74 1.66 13.88
N LYS A 106 7.96 2.20 13.74
CA LYS A 106 8.17 3.62 13.41
C LYS A 106 7.60 3.98 12.04
N ASP A 107 7.89 3.15 11.04
CA ASP A 107 7.49 3.39 9.65
C ASP A 107 5.96 3.33 9.51
N ALA A 108 5.30 2.37 10.18
CA ALA A 108 3.85 2.28 10.25
C ALA A 108 3.22 3.52 10.91
N TYR A 109 3.79 3.98 12.02
CA TYR A 109 3.31 5.20 12.67
C TYR A 109 3.48 6.43 11.78
N THR A 110 4.63 6.58 11.12
CA THR A 110 4.90 7.67 10.17
C THR A 110 3.90 7.66 9.01
N THR A 111 3.64 6.48 8.45
CA THR A 111 2.68 6.29 7.35
C THR A 111 1.26 6.64 7.78
N LEU A 112 0.82 6.23 8.98
CA LEU A 112 -0.48 6.60 9.55
C LEU A 112 -0.59 8.12 9.74
N MET A 113 0.45 8.77 10.28
CA MET A 113 0.48 10.23 10.49
C MET A 113 0.48 11.02 9.18
N GLY A 114 0.90 10.38 8.07
CA GLY A 114 0.75 10.89 6.70
C GLY A 114 -0.65 10.72 6.11
N GLY A 115 -1.62 10.20 6.88
CA GLY A 115 -3.02 10.03 6.46
C GLY A 115 -3.33 8.69 5.81
N PHE A 116 -2.36 7.79 5.66
CA PHE A 116 -2.58 6.46 5.10
C PHE A 116 -3.07 5.51 6.18
N THR A 117 -4.38 5.31 6.26
CA THR A 117 -5.03 4.47 7.29
C THR A 117 -5.05 2.99 6.94
N THR A 118 -4.81 2.66 5.67
CA THR A 118 -4.69 1.27 5.18
C THR A 118 -3.50 1.17 4.23
N VAL A 119 -2.74 0.08 4.34
CA VAL A 119 -1.62 -0.21 3.43
C VAL A 119 -1.61 -1.67 3.01
N ARG A 120 -1.03 -1.94 1.83
CA ARG A 120 -0.69 -3.29 1.37
C ARG A 120 0.83 -3.43 1.37
N GLN A 121 1.34 -4.25 2.30
CA GLN A 121 2.75 -4.63 2.40
C GLN A 121 3.02 -5.78 1.43
N VAL A 122 3.78 -5.54 0.38
CA VAL A 122 4.00 -6.49 -0.71
C VAL A 122 5.40 -7.09 -0.70
N GLY A 123 5.69 -7.77 0.37
CA GLY A 123 6.92 -8.51 0.60
C GLY A 123 7.72 -8.01 1.78
N ASP A 124 8.21 -8.94 2.58
CA ASP A 124 9.19 -8.72 3.63
C ASP A 124 10.20 -9.87 3.69
N ALA A 125 11.23 -9.72 4.53
CA ALA A 125 12.26 -10.75 4.68
C ALA A 125 11.85 -11.88 5.65
N GLY A 126 10.80 -11.68 6.44
CA GLY A 126 10.43 -12.58 7.52
C GLY A 126 8.94 -12.60 7.82
N MET A 127 8.64 -12.47 9.11
CA MET A 127 7.28 -12.38 9.65
C MET A 127 6.96 -10.95 10.14
N THR A 128 7.78 -9.97 9.78
CA THR A 128 7.72 -8.60 10.31
C THR A 128 6.37 -7.95 10.06
N ALA A 129 5.87 -7.97 8.83
CA ALA A 129 4.61 -7.33 8.49
C ALA A 129 3.39 -8.04 9.12
N ILE A 130 3.40 -9.37 9.18
CA ILE A 130 2.35 -10.16 9.83
C ILE A 130 2.32 -9.85 11.33
N SER A 131 3.48 -9.88 11.98
CA SER A 131 3.60 -9.58 13.42
C SER A 131 3.20 -8.14 13.74
N LEU A 132 3.59 -7.17 12.89
CA LEU A 132 3.22 -5.77 13.05
C LEU A 132 1.71 -5.56 12.87
N ARG A 133 1.10 -6.17 11.84
CA ARG A 133 -0.35 -6.16 11.63
C ARG A 133 -1.08 -6.63 12.90
N ASP A 134 -0.66 -7.78 13.42
CA ASP A 134 -1.29 -8.39 14.58
C ASP A 134 -1.07 -7.54 15.84
N ALA A 135 0.13 -6.96 16.03
CA ALA A 135 0.42 -6.03 17.12
C ALA A 135 -0.44 -4.75 17.05
N ILE A 136 -0.69 -4.21 15.86
CA ILE A 136 -1.59 -3.06 15.66
C ILE A 136 -3.04 -3.45 15.98
N ASN A 137 -3.50 -4.62 15.52
CA ASN A 137 -4.86 -5.10 15.72
C ASN A 137 -5.21 -5.32 17.19
N ILE A 138 -4.23 -5.77 18.01
CA ILE A 138 -4.41 -5.97 19.47
C ILE A 138 -3.97 -4.76 20.30
N GLY A 139 -3.56 -3.65 19.64
CA GLY A 139 -3.29 -2.36 20.29
C GLY A 139 -1.90 -2.20 20.91
N TYR A 140 -0.95 -3.09 20.64
CA TYR A 140 0.45 -2.95 21.10
C TYR A 140 1.26 -1.97 20.27
N ALA A 141 0.85 -1.71 19.03
CA ALA A 141 1.46 -0.72 18.17
C ALA A 141 0.40 0.22 17.56
N LYS A 142 0.83 1.40 17.10
CA LYS A 142 0.00 2.34 16.34
C LYS A 142 0.45 2.32 14.89
N GLY A 143 -0.49 2.16 13.96
CA GLY A 143 -0.20 2.12 12.53
C GLY A 143 -1.47 1.97 11.69
N PRO A 144 -1.33 1.91 10.37
CA PRO A 144 -2.43 1.67 9.45
C PRO A 144 -2.98 0.24 9.61
N ARG A 145 -4.10 -0.03 9.00
CA ARG A 145 -4.56 -1.39 8.72
C ARG A 145 -3.64 -1.98 7.67
N ILE A 146 -3.05 -3.14 7.93
CA ILE A 146 -2.07 -3.77 7.06
C ILE A 146 -2.68 -5.01 6.42
N PHE A 147 -2.61 -5.08 5.09
CA PHE A 147 -2.76 -6.31 4.31
C PHE A 147 -1.37 -6.73 3.84
N THR A 148 -0.98 -7.99 4.01
CA THR A 148 0.38 -8.41 3.72
C THR A 148 0.47 -9.73 2.96
N SER A 149 1.46 -9.81 2.05
CA SER A 149 1.83 -11.06 1.40
C SER A 149 2.83 -11.90 2.22
N GLY A 150 3.37 -11.35 3.31
CA GLY A 150 4.58 -11.93 3.90
C GLY A 150 5.73 -11.95 2.89
N LYS A 151 6.54 -13.00 2.88
CA LYS A 151 7.65 -13.12 1.93
C LYS A 151 7.18 -13.19 0.48
N SER A 152 7.83 -12.44 -0.39
CA SER A 152 7.62 -12.52 -1.84
C SER A 152 8.08 -13.87 -2.39
N LEU A 153 7.50 -14.28 -3.52
CA LEU A 153 7.97 -15.44 -4.28
C LEU A 153 8.82 -14.99 -5.48
N ALA A 154 9.93 -15.64 -5.68
CA ALA A 154 10.84 -15.46 -6.82
C ALA A 154 11.33 -16.81 -7.33
N THR A 155 11.80 -16.86 -8.56
CA THR A 155 12.59 -18.00 -9.05
C THR A 155 14.02 -17.91 -8.56
N THR A 156 14.78 -18.99 -8.61
CA THR A 156 16.23 -18.99 -8.31
C THR A 156 16.94 -17.92 -9.15
N GLY A 157 17.67 -17.02 -8.48
CA GLY A 157 18.31 -15.86 -9.11
C GLY A 157 17.37 -14.76 -9.53
N GLY A 158 16.06 -14.88 -9.25
CA GLY A 158 15.04 -13.87 -9.52
C GLY A 158 15.16 -12.63 -8.61
N HIS A 159 14.38 -11.59 -8.91
CA HIS A 159 14.51 -10.28 -8.23
C HIS A 159 14.39 -10.38 -6.70
N ALA A 160 13.43 -11.15 -6.18
CA ALA A 160 13.22 -11.31 -4.75
C ALA A 160 13.93 -12.54 -4.15
N ASP A 161 14.85 -13.16 -4.87
CA ASP A 161 15.69 -14.21 -4.29
C ASP A 161 16.67 -13.58 -3.28
N HIS A 162 16.40 -13.83 -2.00
CA HIS A 162 17.15 -13.26 -0.88
C HIS A 162 18.59 -13.78 -0.77
N THR A 163 18.98 -14.78 -1.59
CA THR A 163 20.35 -15.31 -1.65
C THR A 163 21.21 -14.62 -2.70
N ASN A 164 20.62 -13.76 -3.54
CA ASN A 164 21.35 -13.00 -4.55
C ASN A 164 22.50 -12.18 -3.95
N GLY A 165 23.68 -12.31 -4.55
CA GLY A 165 24.88 -11.60 -4.13
C GLY A 165 25.59 -12.19 -2.91
N LYS A 166 25.11 -13.29 -2.34
CA LYS A 166 25.79 -14.03 -1.27
C LYS A 166 26.80 -15.03 -1.85
N ALA A 167 27.92 -15.24 -1.16
CA ALA A 167 28.88 -16.25 -1.56
C ALA A 167 28.31 -17.66 -1.33
N GLN A 168 28.71 -18.60 -2.19
CA GLN A 168 28.34 -20.02 -2.01
C GLN A 168 28.90 -20.51 -0.67
N GLY A 169 28.05 -21.04 0.20
CA GLY A 169 28.38 -21.43 1.57
C GLY A 169 27.92 -20.45 2.65
N ASP A 170 27.58 -19.21 2.29
CA ASP A 170 27.02 -18.21 3.23
C ASP A 170 25.49 -18.30 3.37
N TYR A 171 24.85 -19.23 2.67
CA TYR A 171 23.42 -19.47 2.73
C TYR A 171 23.08 -20.97 2.57
N VAL A 172 21.97 -21.36 3.16
CA VAL A 172 21.33 -22.64 2.86
C VAL A 172 20.58 -22.50 1.54
N TYR A 173 20.63 -23.54 0.70
CA TYR A 173 19.84 -23.55 -0.54
C TYR A 173 18.38 -23.18 -0.21
N PRO A 174 17.83 -22.18 -0.89
CA PRO A 174 16.48 -21.72 -0.58
C PRO A 174 15.44 -22.77 -0.98
N GLU A 175 14.46 -22.96 -0.11
CA GLU A 175 13.31 -23.83 -0.33
C GLU A 175 12.04 -22.98 -0.53
N PRO A 176 10.92 -23.57 -1.02
CA PRO A 176 9.66 -22.85 -1.25
C PRO A 176 9.17 -22.05 -0.03
N GLU A 177 9.42 -22.52 1.20
CA GLU A 177 9.10 -21.82 2.45
C GLU A 177 9.82 -20.48 2.57
N SER A 178 11.04 -20.38 2.02
CA SER A 178 11.82 -19.13 2.01
C SER A 178 11.36 -18.15 0.91
N GLY A 179 10.51 -18.60 -0.02
CA GLY A 179 9.98 -17.81 -1.13
C GLY A 179 10.70 -17.99 -2.47
N VAL A 180 11.68 -18.91 -2.57
CA VAL A 180 12.33 -19.25 -3.85
C VAL A 180 11.73 -20.54 -4.39
N VAL A 181 11.21 -20.48 -5.63
CA VAL A 181 10.43 -21.54 -6.25
C VAL A 181 10.87 -21.78 -7.69
N ASN A 182 10.84 -23.06 -8.11
CA ASN A 182 11.14 -23.47 -9.48
C ASN A 182 10.13 -24.55 -9.88
N GLY A 183 9.23 -24.16 -10.77
CA GLY A 183 8.15 -25.01 -11.26
C GLY A 183 6.89 -25.02 -10.41
N PRO A 184 5.77 -25.46 -10.97
CA PRO A 184 4.43 -25.35 -10.37
C PRO A 184 4.29 -26.02 -9.00
N TYR A 185 4.95 -27.15 -8.76
CA TYR A 185 4.82 -27.87 -7.47
C TYR A 185 5.41 -27.10 -6.30
N GLU A 186 6.57 -26.45 -6.49
CA GLU A 186 7.19 -25.60 -5.48
C GLU A 186 6.35 -24.33 -5.25
N VAL A 187 5.76 -23.79 -6.31
CA VAL A 187 4.80 -22.67 -6.20
C VAL A 187 3.62 -23.05 -5.29
N TYR A 188 2.99 -24.23 -5.49
CA TYR A 188 1.92 -24.68 -4.61
C TYR A 188 2.38 -24.80 -3.15
N ALA A 189 3.58 -25.32 -2.91
CA ALA A 189 4.14 -25.43 -1.56
C ALA A 189 4.33 -24.05 -0.92
N ALA A 190 4.89 -23.10 -1.67
CA ALA A 190 5.13 -21.74 -1.20
C ALA A 190 3.84 -20.97 -0.88
N VAL A 191 2.82 -21.06 -1.73
CA VAL A 191 1.51 -20.41 -1.49
C VAL A 191 0.85 -20.98 -0.23
N ARG A 192 0.89 -22.30 -0.02
CA ARG A 192 0.38 -22.95 1.18
C ARG A 192 1.15 -22.52 2.44
N GLN A 193 2.45 -22.29 2.31
CA GLN A 193 3.25 -21.76 3.41
C GLN A 193 2.81 -20.32 3.75
N ARG A 194 2.58 -19.43 2.76
CA ARG A 194 2.02 -18.08 3.01
C ARG A 194 0.67 -18.13 3.73
N TYR A 195 -0.21 -19.06 3.35
CA TYR A 195 -1.47 -19.28 4.07
C TYR A 195 -1.23 -19.70 5.53
N LYS A 196 -0.35 -20.66 5.77
CA LYS A 196 0.04 -21.09 7.13
C LYS A 196 0.65 -19.96 7.95
N ASP A 197 1.44 -19.09 7.33
CA ASP A 197 2.06 -17.92 7.96
C ASP A 197 1.04 -16.83 8.33
N GLY A 198 -0.17 -16.87 7.77
CA GLY A 198 -1.21 -15.89 7.99
C GLY A 198 -1.17 -14.68 7.06
N ALA A 199 -0.59 -14.81 5.87
CA ALA A 199 -0.65 -13.78 4.84
C ALA A 199 -2.08 -13.55 4.34
N ASP A 200 -2.32 -12.37 3.76
CA ASP A 200 -3.59 -11.94 3.16
C ASP A 200 -3.60 -12.10 1.63
N GLY A 201 -2.43 -12.34 1.03
CA GLY A 201 -2.24 -12.48 -0.40
C GLY A 201 -0.85 -12.94 -0.79
N ILE A 202 -0.56 -12.92 -2.07
CA ILE A 202 0.73 -13.37 -2.63
C ILE A 202 1.39 -12.22 -3.39
N LYS A 203 2.70 -12.05 -3.20
CA LYS A 203 3.57 -11.22 -4.04
C LYS A 203 4.52 -12.11 -4.82
N ILE A 204 4.60 -11.90 -6.12
CA ILE A 204 5.61 -12.52 -6.99
C ILE A 204 6.43 -11.48 -7.74
N THR A 205 7.64 -11.85 -8.18
CA THR A 205 8.51 -11.00 -8.99
C THR A 205 8.77 -11.68 -10.34
N VAL A 206 7.95 -11.34 -11.34
CA VAL A 206 7.96 -12.03 -12.64
C VAL A 206 9.02 -11.49 -13.62
N THR A 207 9.69 -10.39 -13.27
CA THR A 207 10.84 -9.85 -14.02
C THR A 207 11.98 -9.52 -13.09
N GLY A 208 13.15 -9.21 -13.67
CA GLY A 208 14.19 -8.52 -12.93
C GLY A 208 13.71 -7.20 -12.32
N GLY A 209 14.55 -6.60 -11.48
CA GLY A 209 14.25 -5.33 -10.81
C GLY A 209 15.38 -4.31 -10.96
N VAL A 210 15.04 -3.04 -10.82
CA VAL A 210 15.99 -1.92 -10.92
C VAL A 210 17.12 -2.07 -9.89
N LEU A 211 16.78 -2.38 -8.65
CA LEU A 211 17.72 -2.47 -7.54
C LEU A 211 18.41 -3.85 -7.43
N SER A 212 18.09 -4.81 -8.28
CA SER A 212 18.76 -6.12 -8.33
C SER A 212 20.20 -5.99 -8.83
N LEU A 213 21.08 -6.86 -8.34
CA LEU A 213 22.44 -7.00 -8.85
C LEU A 213 22.52 -7.65 -10.24
N ALA A 214 21.41 -8.18 -10.76
CA ALA A 214 21.29 -8.70 -12.12
C ALA A 214 21.46 -7.59 -13.17
N LYS A 215 22.05 -7.91 -14.32
CA LYS A 215 22.26 -6.95 -15.43
C LYS A 215 20.97 -6.42 -16.02
N SER A 216 19.98 -7.30 -16.23
CA SER A 216 18.66 -6.89 -16.75
C SER A 216 17.67 -6.65 -15.61
N GLY A 217 16.89 -5.55 -15.73
CA GLY A 217 15.77 -5.26 -14.84
C GLY A 217 14.41 -5.66 -15.41
N ASP A 218 14.34 -6.13 -16.66
CA ASP A 218 13.09 -6.31 -17.40
C ASP A 218 12.88 -7.71 -18.00
N ASN A 219 13.89 -8.57 -17.99
CA ASN A 219 13.75 -9.95 -18.46
C ASN A 219 12.74 -10.74 -17.63
N PRO A 220 11.87 -11.58 -18.28
CA PRO A 220 10.93 -12.44 -17.55
C PRO A 220 11.69 -13.49 -16.73
N GLN A 221 11.19 -13.77 -15.53
CA GLN A 221 11.80 -14.69 -14.57
C GLN A 221 10.90 -15.86 -14.19
N PHE A 222 9.59 -15.74 -14.42
CA PHE A 222 8.63 -16.83 -14.27
C PHE A 222 8.16 -17.32 -15.63
N THR A 223 7.97 -18.63 -15.75
CA THR A 223 7.29 -19.24 -16.90
C THR A 223 5.77 -19.07 -16.76
N GLN A 224 5.02 -19.29 -17.86
CA GLN A 224 3.55 -19.14 -17.81
C GLN A 224 2.90 -20.14 -16.83
N ASP A 225 3.34 -21.39 -16.86
CA ASP A 225 2.81 -22.46 -15.99
C ASP A 225 3.10 -22.22 -14.50
N GLU A 226 4.22 -21.58 -14.15
CA GLU A 226 4.50 -21.15 -12.78
C GLU A 226 3.55 -20.05 -12.32
N VAL A 227 3.31 -19.03 -13.16
CA VAL A 227 2.38 -17.95 -12.80
C VAL A 227 0.94 -18.48 -12.71
N ASP A 228 0.53 -19.35 -13.63
CA ASP A 228 -0.78 -20.02 -13.60
C ASP A 228 -0.95 -20.82 -12.31
N ALA A 229 0.08 -21.50 -11.84
CA ALA A 229 0.08 -22.22 -10.56
C ALA A 229 -0.05 -21.28 -9.36
N VAL A 230 0.62 -20.10 -9.37
CA VAL A 230 0.45 -19.07 -8.32
C VAL A 230 -1.01 -18.67 -8.21
N VAL A 231 -1.61 -18.24 -9.33
CA VAL A 231 -2.99 -17.73 -9.34
C VAL A 231 -3.99 -18.82 -8.97
N THR A 232 -3.78 -20.04 -9.46
CA THR A 232 -4.64 -21.18 -9.11
C THR A 232 -4.60 -21.47 -7.63
N ALA A 233 -3.40 -21.58 -7.04
CA ALA A 233 -3.25 -21.84 -5.61
C ALA A 233 -3.76 -20.67 -4.75
N ALA A 234 -3.52 -19.42 -5.16
CA ALA A 234 -3.98 -18.22 -4.45
C ALA A 234 -5.51 -18.16 -4.37
N LYS A 235 -6.22 -18.51 -5.44
CA LYS A 235 -7.68 -18.55 -5.49
C LYS A 235 -8.29 -19.53 -4.49
N ASP A 236 -7.65 -20.69 -4.25
CA ASP A 236 -8.12 -21.68 -3.28
C ASP A 236 -8.17 -21.12 -1.85
N TYR A 237 -7.35 -20.11 -1.55
CA TYR A 237 -7.26 -19.46 -0.24
C TYR A 237 -7.89 -18.07 -0.19
N GLY A 238 -8.49 -17.60 -1.27
CA GLY A 238 -9.06 -16.26 -1.37
C GLY A 238 -8.01 -15.14 -1.33
N PHE A 239 -6.79 -15.44 -1.76
CA PHE A 239 -5.67 -14.50 -1.79
C PHE A 239 -5.70 -13.63 -3.04
N TRP A 240 -5.38 -12.33 -2.88
CA TRP A 240 -4.98 -11.47 -3.98
C TRP A 240 -3.55 -11.79 -4.43
N VAL A 241 -3.23 -11.50 -5.68
CA VAL A 241 -1.89 -11.68 -6.27
C VAL A 241 -1.38 -10.36 -6.82
N ALA A 242 -0.32 -9.82 -6.20
CA ALA A 242 0.40 -8.63 -6.64
C ALA A 242 1.71 -9.01 -7.34
N VAL A 243 2.03 -8.34 -8.45
CA VAL A 243 3.12 -8.74 -9.33
C VAL A 243 4.10 -7.61 -9.59
N HIS A 244 5.31 -7.72 -9.09
CA HIS A 244 6.42 -6.89 -9.54
C HIS A 244 6.76 -7.22 -10.99
N ALA A 245 6.70 -6.22 -11.87
CA ALA A 245 7.11 -6.37 -13.25
C ALA A 245 7.55 -5.03 -13.86
N HIS A 246 8.72 -5.02 -14.49
CA HIS A 246 9.18 -3.89 -15.32
C HIS A 246 9.00 -4.20 -16.81
N GLY A 247 9.35 -5.40 -17.27
CA GLY A 247 9.30 -5.79 -18.68
C GLY A 247 7.94 -6.32 -19.12
N ALA A 248 7.55 -5.98 -20.38
CA ALA A 248 6.24 -6.29 -20.94
C ALA A 248 5.93 -7.79 -21.01
N GLU A 249 6.90 -8.64 -21.34
CA GLU A 249 6.68 -10.08 -21.48
C GLU A 249 6.28 -10.74 -20.14
N GLY A 250 6.97 -10.39 -19.02
CA GLY A 250 6.60 -10.87 -17.71
C GLY A 250 5.21 -10.37 -17.28
N MET A 251 4.88 -9.09 -17.57
CA MET A 251 3.56 -8.55 -17.32
C MET A 251 2.47 -9.33 -18.06
N LYS A 252 2.65 -9.60 -19.36
CA LYS A 252 1.66 -10.31 -20.17
C LYS A 252 1.40 -11.72 -19.63
N ARG A 253 2.44 -12.45 -19.20
CA ARG A 253 2.28 -13.75 -18.53
C ARG A 253 1.42 -13.63 -17.28
N ALA A 254 1.73 -12.65 -16.43
CA ALA A 254 1.00 -12.41 -15.20
C ALA A 254 -0.47 -12.04 -15.45
N ILE A 255 -0.73 -11.10 -16.35
CA ILE A 255 -2.09 -10.65 -16.67
C ILE A 255 -2.93 -11.79 -17.28
N LYS A 256 -2.35 -12.60 -18.18
CA LYS A 256 -3.01 -13.78 -18.76
C LYS A 256 -3.40 -14.81 -17.73
N ALA A 257 -2.59 -14.99 -16.69
CA ALA A 257 -2.90 -15.88 -15.56
C ALA A 257 -4.05 -15.35 -14.67
N GLY A 258 -4.36 -14.04 -14.73
CA GLY A 258 -5.46 -13.42 -13.99
C GLY A 258 -5.06 -12.89 -12.61
N VAL A 259 -3.88 -12.24 -12.51
CA VAL A 259 -3.43 -11.54 -11.30
C VAL A 259 -4.23 -10.27 -11.04
N ASP A 260 -4.28 -9.81 -9.78
CA ASP A 260 -5.07 -8.66 -9.38
C ASP A 260 -4.38 -7.33 -9.70
N SER A 261 -3.05 -7.26 -9.56
CA SER A 261 -2.31 -6.01 -9.85
C SER A 261 -0.92 -6.25 -10.41
N ILE A 262 -0.51 -5.30 -11.27
CA ILE A 262 0.87 -5.13 -11.75
C ILE A 262 1.46 -3.91 -11.05
N GLU A 263 2.59 -4.13 -10.40
CA GLU A 263 3.37 -3.12 -9.69
C GLU A 263 4.48 -2.57 -10.60
N HIS A 264 4.76 -1.29 -10.54
CA HIS A 264 5.75 -0.54 -11.33
C HIS A 264 5.40 -0.41 -12.81
N GLY A 265 5.28 -1.49 -13.57
CA GLY A 265 4.84 -1.50 -14.96
C GLY A 265 5.70 -0.67 -15.93
N THR A 266 6.99 -0.45 -15.64
CA THR A 266 7.85 0.57 -16.28
C THR A 266 7.85 0.52 -17.81
N TYR A 267 7.99 -0.67 -18.39
CA TYR A 267 8.05 -0.86 -19.84
C TYR A 267 6.77 -1.54 -20.39
N MET A 268 5.62 -1.22 -19.79
CA MET A 268 4.31 -1.71 -20.23
C MET A 268 4.03 -1.23 -21.66
N ASP A 269 3.81 -2.18 -22.56
CA ASP A 269 3.44 -1.90 -23.96
C ASP A 269 1.93 -1.86 -24.17
N ASP A 270 1.51 -1.52 -25.39
CA ASP A 270 0.10 -1.38 -25.73
C ASP A 270 -0.69 -2.69 -25.55
N GLU A 271 -0.08 -3.85 -25.88
CA GLU A 271 -0.71 -5.15 -25.69
C GLU A 271 -0.93 -5.47 -24.22
N ALA A 272 0.05 -5.18 -23.36
CA ALA A 272 -0.09 -5.38 -21.91
C ALA A 272 -1.21 -4.48 -21.34
N MET A 273 -1.30 -3.21 -21.77
CA MET A 273 -2.38 -2.30 -21.37
C MET A 273 -3.76 -2.84 -21.80
N GLU A 274 -3.89 -3.34 -23.02
CA GLU A 274 -5.12 -3.94 -23.53
C GLU A 274 -5.54 -5.19 -22.74
N LEU A 275 -4.58 -6.04 -22.41
CA LEU A 275 -4.80 -7.20 -21.57
C LEU A 275 -5.24 -6.80 -20.15
N MET A 276 -4.63 -5.76 -19.54
CA MET A 276 -5.06 -5.24 -18.24
C MET A 276 -6.51 -4.75 -18.26
N ILE A 277 -6.88 -3.99 -19.29
CA ILE A 277 -8.26 -3.51 -19.45
C ILE A 277 -9.24 -4.68 -19.60
N ALA A 278 -8.91 -5.66 -20.44
CA ALA A 278 -9.75 -6.83 -20.69
C ALA A 278 -9.93 -7.71 -19.45
N ASN A 279 -8.88 -7.89 -18.64
CA ASN A 279 -8.91 -8.72 -17.43
C ASN A 279 -9.33 -7.95 -16.18
N GLY A 280 -9.38 -6.63 -16.23
CA GLY A 280 -9.68 -5.78 -15.07
C GLY A 280 -8.53 -5.69 -14.06
N THR A 281 -7.31 -6.09 -14.45
CA THR A 281 -6.10 -6.00 -13.62
C THR A 281 -5.75 -4.56 -13.31
N TYR A 282 -5.43 -4.25 -12.05
CA TYR A 282 -5.03 -2.92 -11.63
C TYR A 282 -3.55 -2.64 -11.92
N TYR A 283 -3.25 -1.39 -12.21
CA TYR A 283 -1.89 -0.86 -12.27
C TYR A 283 -1.59 -0.06 -11.00
N VAL A 284 -0.51 -0.43 -10.29
CA VAL A 284 0.02 0.27 -9.11
C VAL A 284 1.37 0.87 -9.51
N PRO A 285 1.44 2.15 -9.88
CA PRO A 285 2.54 2.69 -10.68
C PRO A 285 3.82 2.94 -9.89
N THR A 286 3.77 3.34 -8.63
CA THR A 286 4.95 3.64 -7.79
C THR A 286 5.92 4.65 -8.44
N ILE A 287 5.39 5.70 -9.05
CA ILE A 287 6.18 6.69 -9.81
C ILE A 287 7.21 7.35 -8.90
N SER A 288 6.80 7.65 -7.68
CA SER A 288 7.64 8.32 -6.69
C SER A 288 8.91 7.54 -6.31
N ALA A 289 8.83 6.20 -6.27
CA ALA A 289 10.02 5.37 -6.09
C ALA A 289 10.93 5.42 -7.32
N GLY A 290 10.35 5.37 -8.53
CA GLY A 290 11.10 5.52 -9.78
C GLY A 290 11.86 6.83 -9.85
N GLU A 291 11.20 7.94 -9.55
CA GLU A 291 11.81 9.28 -9.51
C GLU A 291 12.89 9.38 -8.42
N PHE A 292 12.63 8.80 -7.22
CA PHE A 292 13.60 8.77 -6.15
C PHE A 292 14.89 8.04 -6.55
N VAL A 293 14.80 6.84 -7.13
CA VAL A 293 16.01 6.10 -7.52
C VAL A 293 16.72 6.75 -8.69
N ALA A 294 16.00 7.40 -9.60
CA ALA A 294 16.61 8.19 -10.68
C ALA A 294 17.42 9.37 -10.12
N GLU A 295 16.84 10.15 -9.19
CA GLU A 295 17.56 11.22 -8.46
C GLU A 295 18.82 10.69 -7.75
N LYS A 296 18.68 9.59 -7.01
CA LYS A 296 19.81 9.00 -6.26
C LYS A 296 20.90 8.41 -7.15
N SER A 297 20.57 8.04 -8.41
CA SER A 297 21.56 7.55 -9.37
C SER A 297 22.60 8.61 -9.78
N GLU A 298 22.28 9.90 -9.59
CA GLU A 298 23.21 11.02 -9.84
C GLU A 298 24.29 11.14 -8.75
N ILE A 299 24.06 10.55 -7.57
CA ILE A 299 25.00 10.58 -6.44
C ILE A 299 26.04 9.46 -6.63
N ASP A 300 27.33 9.85 -6.64
CA ASP A 300 28.41 8.88 -6.78
C ASP A 300 28.42 7.88 -5.62
N ASN A 301 28.57 6.61 -5.96
CA ASN A 301 28.61 5.47 -5.03
C ASN A 301 27.33 5.24 -4.20
N PHE A 302 26.21 5.92 -4.50
CA PHE A 302 24.95 5.62 -3.83
C PHE A 302 24.47 4.21 -4.20
N PHE A 303 24.45 3.89 -5.51
CA PHE A 303 24.16 2.56 -6.01
C PHE A 303 25.42 1.80 -6.47
N PRO A 304 25.38 0.44 -6.46
CA PRO A 304 26.36 -0.35 -7.20
C PRO A 304 26.37 -0.01 -8.69
N GLU A 305 27.53 -0.15 -9.36
CA GLU A 305 27.68 0.19 -10.79
C GLU A 305 26.66 -0.48 -11.71
N VAL A 306 26.27 -1.73 -11.42
CA VAL A 306 25.28 -2.48 -12.21
C VAL A 306 23.84 -1.95 -12.01
N VAL A 307 23.55 -1.31 -10.90
CA VAL A 307 22.23 -0.75 -10.56
C VAL A 307 22.08 0.67 -11.12
N ARG A 308 23.12 1.49 -11.05
CA ARG A 308 23.08 2.92 -11.40
C ARG A 308 22.43 3.24 -12.75
N PRO A 309 22.79 2.60 -13.88
CA PRO A 309 22.16 2.90 -15.17
C PRO A 309 20.68 2.51 -15.24
N LYS A 310 20.26 1.41 -14.56
CA LYS A 310 18.85 1.03 -14.47
C LYS A 310 18.06 2.05 -13.65
N ALA A 311 18.61 2.51 -12.54
CA ALA A 311 18.00 3.51 -11.69
C ALA A 311 17.82 4.85 -12.43
N ALA A 312 18.83 5.29 -13.18
CA ALA A 312 18.76 6.53 -13.98
C ALA A 312 17.64 6.47 -15.05
N ALA A 313 17.39 5.30 -15.64
CA ALA A 313 16.44 5.15 -16.73
C ALA A 313 14.98 5.03 -16.26
N VAL A 314 14.73 4.58 -15.02
CA VAL A 314 13.39 4.17 -14.60
C VAL A 314 12.43 5.33 -14.35
N GLY A 315 12.88 6.43 -13.73
CA GLY A 315 12.02 7.55 -13.32
C GLY A 315 11.22 8.14 -14.50
N PRO A 316 11.88 8.72 -15.52
CA PRO A 316 11.16 9.29 -16.66
C PRO A 316 10.31 8.26 -17.42
N GLN A 317 10.77 7.00 -17.48
CA GLN A 317 10.06 5.94 -18.19
C GLN A 317 8.76 5.54 -17.49
N ILE A 318 8.80 5.31 -16.16
CA ILE A 318 7.63 4.87 -15.40
C ILE A 318 6.50 5.91 -15.44
N GLY A 319 6.85 7.21 -15.31
CA GLY A 319 5.88 8.30 -15.40
C GLY A 319 5.27 8.42 -16.80
N SER A 320 6.10 8.30 -17.86
CA SER A 320 5.60 8.29 -19.25
C SER A 320 4.64 7.12 -19.51
N THR A 321 4.97 5.92 -19.02
CA THR A 321 4.14 4.73 -19.14
C THR A 321 2.83 4.89 -18.35
N PHE A 322 2.90 5.43 -17.13
CA PHE A 322 1.70 5.74 -16.35
C PHE A 322 0.74 6.66 -17.11
N GLY A 323 1.24 7.78 -17.68
CA GLY A 323 0.40 8.70 -18.45
C GLY A 323 -0.27 8.06 -19.67
N LYS A 324 0.40 7.13 -20.34
CA LYS A 324 -0.18 6.35 -21.45
C LYS A 324 -1.24 5.37 -20.97
N ALA A 325 -0.95 4.59 -19.91
CA ALA A 325 -1.86 3.62 -19.35
C ALA A 325 -3.15 4.28 -18.82
N TYR A 326 -3.01 5.41 -18.11
CA TYR A 326 -4.15 6.20 -17.66
C TYR A 326 -5.04 6.65 -18.82
N LYS A 327 -4.44 7.27 -19.86
CA LYS A 327 -5.19 7.73 -21.06
C LYS A 327 -5.88 6.59 -21.80
N LYS A 328 -5.31 5.39 -21.80
CA LYS A 328 -5.87 4.20 -22.43
C LYS A 328 -7.01 3.58 -21.63
N GLY A 329 -7.17 3.97 -20.35
CA GLY A 329 -8.25 3.51 -19.47
C GLY A 329 -7.90 2.29 -18.60
N VAL A 330 -6.61 2.03 -18.39
CA VAL A 330 -6.17 1.04 -17.40
C VAL A 330 -6.62 1.47 -16.00
N LYS A 331 -7.15 0.55 -15.19
CA LYS A 331 -7.51 0.81 -13.80
C LYS A 331 -6.26 1.11 -12.97
N ILE A 332 -6.27 2.23 -12.26
CA ILE A 332 -5.14 2.66 -11.43
C ILE A 332 -5.53 2.55 -9.96
N ALA A 333 -4.65 1.94 -9.16
CA ALA A 333 -4.68 2.00 -7.71
C ALA A 333 -3.40 2.68 -7.21
N PHE A 334 -3.54 3.51 -6.19
CA PHE A 334 -2.42 4.26 -5.61
C PHE A 334 -1.44 3.32 -4.90
N GLY A 335 -0.14 3.51 -5.13
CA GLY A 335 0.93 2.82 -4.42
C GLY A 335 2.26 3.49 -4.67
N THR A 336 3.14 3.50 -3.66
CA THR A 336 4.32 4.35 -3.63
C THR A 336 5.65 3.62 -3.63
N ASP A 337 5.67 2.35 -3.22
CA ASP A 337 6.89 1.59 -2.90
C ASP A 337 7.72 2.29 -1.78
N ALA A 338 7.01 2.89 -0.79
CA ALA A 338 7.65 3.43 0.40
C ALA A 338 8.42 2.31 1.14
N GLY A 339 9.69 2.60 1.44
CA GLY A 339 10.73 1.63 1.78
C GLY A 339 11.86 1.69 0.77
N VAL A 340 11.59 1.86 -0.51
CA VAL A 340 12.57 2.32 -1.50
C VAL A 340 12.82 3.82 -1.33
N GLN A 341 11.76 4.59 -1.16
CA GLN A 341 11.84 6.00 -0.73
C GLN A 341 11.43 6.14 0.75
N PRO A 342 11.76 7.25 1.42
CA PRO A 342 11.42 7.45 2.83
C PRO A 342 9.93 7.38 3.11
N HIS A 343 9.54 6.70 4.21
CA HIS A 343 8.18 6.72 4.72
C HIS A 343 7.75 8.14 5.12
N GLY A 344 6.45 8.45 4.94
CA GLY A 344 5.90 9.80 5.14
C GLY A 344 6.02 10.70 3.92
N THR A 345 6.69 10.25 2.85
CA THR A 345 6.73 10.94 1.56
C THR A 345 5.74 10.40 0.54
N ASN A 346 4.84 9.51 0.94
CA ASN A 346 3.82 8.85 0.10
C ASN A 346 2.98 9.87 -0.70
N TRP A 347 2.73 11.06 -0.14
CA TRP A 347 2.00 12.15 -0.79
C TRP A 347 2.61 12.58 -2.14
N LYS A 348 3.90 12.35 -2.38
CA LYS A 348 4.57 12.70 -3.64
C LYS A 348 3.98 11.97 -4.84
N GLU A 349 3.44 10.76 -4.64
CA GLU A 349 2.81 10.00 -5.70
C GLU A 349 1.63 10.75 -6.32
N PHE A 350 0.82 11.46 -5.51
CA PHE A 350 -0.26 12.33 -6.01
C PHE A 350 0.27 13.42 -6.95
N VAL A 351 1.41 14.02 -6.60
CA VAL A 351 2.04 15.08 -7.41
C VAL A 351 2.50 14.52 -8.75
N TYR A 352 3.15 13.35 -8.74
CA TYR A 352 3.59 12.70 -9.97
C TYR A 352 2.41 12.20 -10.82
N MET A 353 1.37 11.62 -10.24
CA MET A 353 0.15 11.24 -10.97
C MET A 353 -0.43 12.47 -11.71
N LYS A 354 -0.51 13.62 -11.03
CA LYS A 354 -0.96 14.88 -11.65
C LYS A 354 -0.01 15.34 -12.75
N GLN A 355 1.30 15.31 -12.50
CA GLN A 355 2.32 15.72 -13.47
C GLN A 355 2.21 14.93 -14.78
N TYR A 356 1.89 13.64 -14.70
CA TYR A 356 1.71 12.76 -15.86
C TYR A 356 0.27 12.68 -16.38
N GLY A 357 -0.60 13.61 -15.97
CA GLY A 357 -1.88 13.90 -16.61
C GLY A 357 -3.12 13.31 -15.96
N MET A 358 -3.03 12.77 -14.75
CA MET A 358 -4.23 12.35 -13.99
C MET A 358 -4.82 13.55 -13.24
N PRO A 359 -6.11 13.86 -13.38
CA PRO A 359 -6.77 14.91 -12.59
C PRO A 359 -6.75 14.61 -11.09
N GLU A 360 -6.71 15.66 -10.27
CA GLU A 360 -6.62 15.59 -8.81
C GLU A 360 -7.70 14.69 -8.19
N MET A 361 -8.95 14.86 -8.58
CA MET A 361 -10.05 14.04 -8.08
C MET A 361 -9.84 12.54 -8.41
N THR A 362 -9.34 12.23 -9.59
CA THR A 362 -9.06 10.86 -10.00
C THR A 362 -7.90 10.27 -9.19
N ALA A 363 -6.85 11.05 -8.92
CA ALA A 363 -5.73 10.64 -8.08
C ALA A 363 -6.18 10.37 -6.63
N LEU A 364 -7.07 11.22 -6.07
CA LEU A 364 -7.65 10.99 -4.75
C LEU A 364 -8.51 9.72 -4.71
N LYS A 365 -9.31 9.48 -5.75
CA LYS A 365 -10.09 8.23 -5.86
C LYS A 365 -9.20 7.00 -6.02
N ALA A 366 -8.04 7.12 -6.71
CA ALA A 366 -7.06 6.05 -6.81
C ALA A 366 -6.50 5.64 -5.44
N ALA A 367 -6.37 6.58 -4.49
CA ALA A 367 -5.88 6.33 -3.12
C ALA A 367 -7.01 6.04 -2.11
N THR A 368 -8.25 5.93 -2.53
CA THR A 368 -9.42 5.68 -1.67
C THR A 368 -10.30 4.58 -2.23
N MET A 369 -11.26 4.90 -3.08
CA MET A 369 -12.23 3.93 -3.59
C MET A 369 -11.61 2.85 -4.49
N GLU A 370 -10.68 3.20 -5.38
CA GLU A 370 -10.07 2.22 -6.30
C GLU A 370 -9.17 1.23 -5.57
N THR A 371 -8.40 1.70 -4.58
CA THR A 371 -7.63 0.83 -3.67
C THR A 371 -8.53 -0.06 -2.83
N ALA A 372 -9.66 0.46 -2.34
CA ALA A 372 -10.65 -0.33 -1.60
C ALA A 372 -11.28 -1.43 -2.47
N LYS A 373 -11.53 -1.14 -3.76
CA LYS A 373 -12.01 -2.14 -4.73
C LYS A 373 -10.96 -3.21 -5.01
N LEU A 374 -9.67 -2.82 -5.20
CA LEU A 374 -8.58 -3.76 -5.41
C LEU A 374 -8.43 -4.74 -4.24
N LEU A 375 -8.62 -4.28 -3.00
CA LEU A 375 -8.59 -5.12 -1.80
C LEU A 375 -9.91 -5.87 -1.51
N GLY A 376 -10.97 -5.63 -2.26
CA GLY A 376 -12.29 -6.24 -2.02
C GLY A 376 -12.99 -5.74 -0.74
N ILE A 377 -12.69 -4.52 -0.29
CA ILE A 377 -13.21 -3.94 0.96
C ILE A 377 -14.02 -2.65 0.75
N SER A 378 -14.41 -2.36 -0.48
CA SER A 378 -15.12 -1.12 -0.85
C SER A 378 -16.52 -1.00 -0.24
N ASP A 379 -17.07 -2.09 0.29
CA ASP A 379 -18.29 -2.10 1.09
C ASP A 379 -18.10 -1.49 2.49
N LYS A 380 -16.85 -1.45 3.00
CA LYS A 380 -16.51 -1.02 4.36
C LYS A 380 -15.67 0.26 4.42
N LEU A 381 -14.88 0.53 3.39
CA LEU A 381 -13.85 1.57 3.35
C LEU A 381 -13.80 2.29 1.99
N GLY A 382 -12.96 3.31 1.88
CA GLY A 382 -12.66 4.03 0.62
C GLY A 382 -13.60 5.19 0.33
N SER A 383 -14.65 5.41 1.13
CA SER A 383 -15.54 6.57 0.98
C SER A 383 -16.14 7.00 2.31
N LEU A 384 -16.58 8.26 2.37
CA LEU A 384 -17.36 8.82 3.47
C LEU A 384 -18.85 8.56 3.19
N GLU A 385 -19.36 7.42 3.66
CA GLU A 385 -20.75 6.99 3.53
C GLU A 385 -21.25 6.41 4.84
N VAL A 386 -22.53 6.60 5.14
CA VAL A 386 -23.18 6.07 6.35
C VAL A 386 -23.05 4.54 6.37
N GLY A 387 -22.64 4.00 7.52
CA GLY A 387 -22.43 2.57 7.76
C GLY A 387 -21.01 2.09 7.49
N LYS A 388 -20.17 2.88 6.80
CA LYS A 388 -18.75 2.55 6.59
C LYS A 388 -17.90 2.89 7.80
N ILE A 389 -16.77 2.24 7.91
CA ILE A 389 -15.76 2.48 8.96
C ILE A 389 -15.25 3.92 8.82
N ALA A 390 -15.18 4.63 9.93
CA ALA A 390 -14.74 6.01 9.99
C ALA A 390 -13.20 6.09 9.96
N ASP A 391 -12.64 5.89 8.77
CA ASP A 391 -11.28 6.26 8.41
C ASP A 391 -11.37 7.63 7.73
N ILE A 392 -10.93 8.69 8.42
CA ILE A 392 -11.11 10.08 8.01
C ILE A 392 -9.79 10.83 8.15
N VAL A 393 -9.42 11.58 7.12
CA VAL A 393 -8.27 12.47 7.17
C VAL A 393 -8.68 13.90 6.78
N ALA A 394 -7.92 14.88 7.26
CA ALA A 394 -8.09 16.26 6.82
C ALA A 394 -6.74 16.88 6.47
N VAL A 395 -6.72 17.65 5.38
CA VAL A 395 -5.53 18.36 4.91
C VAL A 395 -5.75 19.86 4.92
N LYS A 396 -4.67 20.62 5.09
CA LYS A 396 -4.73 22.08 5.03
C LYS A 396 -4.77 22.54 3.58
N GLY A 397 -5.85 23.23 3.21
CA GLY A 397 -6.10 23.67 1.83
C GLY A 397 -7.00 22.70 1.05
N ASN A 398 -7.16 22.96 -0.25
CA ASN A 398 -8.02 22.18 -1.13
C ASN A 398 -7.15 21.36 -2.12
N PRO A 399 -7.11 20.04 -2.02
CA PRO A 399 -6.29 19.21 -2.92
C PRO A 399 -6.77 19.20 -4.38
N LEU A 400 -7.96 19.71 -4.67
CA LEU A 400 -8.44 19.88 -6.05
C LEU A 400 -7.88 21.15 -6.70
N ASP A 401 -7.41 22.11 -5.92
CA ASP A 401 -6.75 23.33 -6.43
C ASP A 401 -5.23 23.12 -6.50
N ASP A 402 -4.66 22.45 -5.49
CA ASP A 402 -3.24 22.08 -5.41
C ASP A 402 -3.09 20.73 -4.70
N ILE A 403 -2.81 19.68 -5.47
CA ILE A 403 -2.65 18.34 -4.94
C ILE A 403 -1.47 18.20 -3.97
N SER A 404 -0.49 19.10 -4.01
CA SER A 404 0.68 19.06 -3.12
C SER A 404 0.34 19.30 -1.65
N VAL A 405 -0.86 19.85 -1.35
CA VAL A 405 -1.35 19.99 0.03
C VAL A 405 -1.58 18.66 0.74
N MET A 406 -1.58 17.55 -0.01
CA MET A 406 -1.62 16.19 0.58
C MET A 406 -0.42 15.88 1.49
N LYS A 407 0.64 16.69 1.47
CA LYS A 407 1.74 16.64 2.45
C LYS A 407 1.34 17.14 3.84
N ASP A 408 0.33 18.03 3.92
CA ASP A 408 -0.04 18.77 5.12
C ASP A 408 -1.29 18.16 5.77
N VAL A 409 -1.20 16.85 6.11
CA VAL A 409 -2.27 16.15 6.84
C VAL A 409 -2.32 16.69 8.26
N MET A 410 -3.49 17.22 8.67
CA MET A 410 -3.69 17.86 9.97
C MET A 410 -4.52 17.00 10.93
N PHE A 411 -5.39 16.14 10.40
CA PHE A 411 -6.24 15.25 11.19
C PHE A 411 -6.18 13.82 10.63
N VAL A 412 -6.12 12.84 11.53
CA VAL A 412 -6.15 11.41 11.17
C VAL A 412 -7.03 10.66 12.17
N MET A 413 -8.10 10.08 11.65
CA MET A 413 -8.95 9.13 12.35
C MET A 413 -8.91 7.78 11.63
N LYS A 414 -8.74 6.69 12.37
CA LYS A 414 -8.83 5.32 11.88
C LYS A 414 -9.77 4.53 12.78
N GLU A 415 -10.78 3.88 12.20
CA GLU A 415 -11.77 3.08 12.93
C GLU A 415 -12.47 3.89 14.04
N GLY A 416 -12.78 5.16 13.75
CA GLY A 416 -13.41 6.08 14.71
C GLY A 416 -12.46 6.63 15.79
N LYS A 417 -11.22 6.18 15.86
CA LYS A 417 -10.23 6.64 16.82
C LYS A 417 -9.31 7.70 16.22
N VAL A 418 -9.17 8.83 16.91
CA VAL A 418 -8.28 9.93 16.51
C VAL A 418 -6.83 9.61 16.89
N TYR A 419 -5.92 9.76 15.92
CA TYR A 419 -4.49 9.56 16.06
C TYR A 419 -3.70 10.86 15.91
N LYS A 420 -4.25 11.83 15.16
CA LYS A 420 -3.68 13.16 14.94
C LYS A 420 -4.78 14.20 14.95
N ASN A 421 -4.56 15.30 15.66
CA ASN A 421 -5.46 16.44 15.76
C ASN A 421 -4.65 17.72 16.01
#